data_ead66a6348ae0b451f9733d3e0e1c502
#
_entry.id   ead66a6348ae0b451f9733d3e0e1c502
#
_cell.length_a   1.000
_cell.length_b   1.000
_cell.length_c   1.000
_cell.angle_alpha   90.00
_cell.angle_beta   90.00
_cell.angle_gamma   90.00
#
_symmetry.space_group_name_H-M   'P 1'
#
loop_
_entity.id
_entity.type
_entity.pdbx_description
1 polymer ?
#
loop_
_entity_poly.entity_id
_entity_poly.type
_entity_poly.pdbx_seq_one_letter_code
_entity_poly.pdbx_strand_id
1 'polypeptide(L)'
;MKKIGILLTLFMFLFSGSVLAAPKAGGIFVFGRGGDSVGLDPAYETDGNSFMVCDNIFEALVSYKDESTALEPGLAKSWDIAADGLTYTFHLRKGVKFHDGTPFNANAVVFSIGRMMKEKNVKFIGKGYDIPKQERTPEYWASMEMDGTIGSIEAIDDYTVVFKLKRVEAPFLANMGMDFADIISPTAFLANPKEFLRQPVGTGPFKFASWVKDDKIVLEKFKGYWDKKGGPYFDKVIFRAIPENSVRFLELKTGSINVCQFPNPADIPLAKKDPNLQLISQPGMNVGYLSFNFTKEPWKSNLHLRRAVAHALNRKAIVDNIYQGMGQVAKNPIPPTMWGYNKSIPGFSFDVDLAKQELEKAGFKDGKGLAEITLWSMPVPRPYNPEGLKVGVAMISNLAKIGIKARIVSYDWGTYLKKQREQPDDMDLFQLGWTGDNGDPDNFLAVLFDGLASPSIRTQWHNAEYHDLMIKGKTTIDQAERTKIYERALQVIFDDVGTIPIAHSIVTWPTTKNVVNFKLHPTGSVRLKNVSFK
;
A
#
# COMPACT_ATOMS: atom_id res chain seq x y z
N MET A 1 55.70 -22.17 -55.83
CA MET A 1 54.77 -22.72 -54.81
C MET A 1 55.05 -21.97 -53.51
N LYS A 2 54.25 -20.92 -53.23
CA LYS A 2 54.37 -20.10 -52.01
C LYS A 2 53.37 -20.63 -50.99
N LYS A 3 53.87 -21.04 -49.80
CA LYS A 3 53.05 -21.46 -48.65
C LYS A 3 52.63 -20.22 -47.90
N ILE A 4 51.31 -19.98 -47.82
CA ILE A 4 50.69 -18.93 -47.00
C ILE A 4 50.39 -19.59 -45.62
N GLY A 5 51.06 -19.13 -44.58
CA GLY A 5 50.79 -19.48 -43.20
C GLY A 5 49.65 -18.59 -42.64
N ILE A 6 48.56 -19.21 -42.26
CA ILE A 6 47.46 -18.51 -41.58
C ILE A 6 47.76 -18.49 -40.09
N LEU A 7 48.00 -17.31 -39.55
CA LEU A 7 48.16 -17.06 -38.09
C LEU A 7 46.76 -16.93 -37.47
N LEU A 8 46.32 -17.93 -36.72
CA LEU A 8 45.05 -17.91 -35.99
C LEU A 8 45.28 -17.20 -34.65
N THR A 9 44.87 -15.93 -34.56
CA THR A 9 44.94 -15.18 -33.31
C THR A 9 43.71 -15.55 -32.46
N LEU A 10 43.90 -16.32 -31.40
CA LEU A 10 42.88 -16.69 -30.42
C LEU A 10 42.59 -15.50 -29.50
N PHE A 11 41.48 -14.81 -29.73
CA PHE A 11 40.99 -13.75 -28.84
C PHE A 11 40.32 -14.42 -27.62
N MET A 12 41.04 -14.47 -26.50
CA MET A 12 40.53 -14.92 -25.21
C MET A 12 39.65 -13.77 -24.64
N PHE A 13 38.35 -13.86 -24.78
CA PHE A 13 37.39 -13.00 -24.07
C PHE A 13 37.43 -13.36 -22.58
N LEU A 14 38.15 -12.58 -21.78
CA LEU A 14 38.00 -12.60 -20.32
C LEU A 14 36.60 -12.05 -19.97
N PHE A 15 35.65 -12.96 -19.79
CA PHE A 15 34.42 -12.65 -19.07
C PHE A 15 34.78 -12.38 -17.61
N SER A 16 34.96 -11.11 -17.25
CA SER A 16 34.95 -10.68 -15.85
C SER A 16 33.52 -10.84 -15.32
N GLY A 17 33.14 -12.05 -15.00
CA GLY A 17 31.96 -12.33 -14.21
C GLY A 17 32.12 -11.63 -12.86
N SER A 18 31.30 -10.62 -12.58
CA SER A 18 31.17 -10.08 -11.23
C SER A 18 30.77 -11.25 -10.32
N VAL A 19 31.70 -11.76 -9.55
CA VAL A 19 31.41 -12.73 -8.48
C VAL A 19 30.55 -11.97 -7.48
N LEU A 20 29.24 -12.17 -7.54
CA LEU A 20 28.34 -11.74 -6.47
C LEU A 20 28.82 -12.46 -5.20
N ALA A 21 29.31 -11.70 -4.23
CA ALA A 21 29.74 -12.26 -2.95
C ALA A 21 28.57 -13.07 -2.37
N ALA A 22 28.87 -14.27 -1.90
CA ALA A 22 27.86 -15.12 -1.27
C ALA A 22 27.22 -14.38 -0.07
N PRO A 23 25.90 -14.51 0.14
CA PRO A 23 25.22 -13.85 1.25
C PRO A 23 25.85 -14.24 2.58
N LYS A 24 26.23 -13.25 3.38
CA LYS A 24 26.79 -13.48 4.72
C LYS A 24 25.67 -13.84 5.68
N ALA A 25 25.77 -15.01 6.30
CA ALA A 25 24.85 -15.43 7.35
C ALA A 25 25.29 -14.87 8.71
N GLY A 26 24.29 -14.61 9.57
CA GLY A 26 24.51 -14.08 10.92
C GLY A 26 24.44 -12.56 11.01
N GLY A 27 24.60 -12.05 12.23
CA GLY A 27 24.58 -10.62 12.53
C GLY A 27 23.20 -10.06 12.85
N ILE A 28 23.19 -8.75 13.10
CA ILE A 28 22.01 -8.00 13.52
C ILE A 28 21.70 -6.96 12.43
N PHE A 29 20.47 -6.99 11.95
CA PHE A 29 19.95 -5.96 11.03
C PHE A 29 19.08 -4.98 11.79
N VAL A 30 19.35 -3.68 11.66
CA VAL A 30 18.62 -2.62 12.36
C VAL A 30 17.88 -1.77 11.35
N PHE A 31 16.54 -1.79 11.43
CA PHE A 31 15.65 -1.02 10.58
C PHE A 31 15.17 0.23 11.34
N GLY A 32 15.56 1.42 10.88
CA GLY A 32 15.10 2.70 11.43
C GLY A 32 13.79 3.15 10.79
N ARG A 33 12.74 3.28 11.59
CA ARG A 33 11.38 3.66 11.16
C ARG A 33 10.83 4.86 11.94
N GLY A 34 9.82 5.54 11.38
CA GLY A 34 9.31 6.79 11.90
C GLY A 34 8.40 6.67 13.12
N GLY A 35 8.03 5.48 13.57
CA GLY A 35 7.16 5.28 14.73
C GLY A 35 7.16 3.84 15.21
N ASP A 36 6.61 3.61 16.38
CA ASP A 36 6.42 2.28 16.94
C ASP A 36 5.16 1.61 16.38
N SER A 37 5.04 0.29 16.55
CA SER A 37 3.83 -0.48 16.24
C SER A 37 2.73 -0.20 17.27
N VAL A 38 1.48 -0.27 16.85
CA VAL A 38 0.31 -0.22 17.74
C VAL A 38 0.07 -1.59 18.36
N GLY A 39 0.11 -2.62 17.56
CA GLY A 39 -0.01 -4.02 17.93
C GLY A 39 0.64 -4.91 16.88
N LEU A 40 0.66 -6.22 17.13
CA LEU A 40 1.24 -7.22 16.23
C LEU A 40 0.27 -8.39 15.95
N ASP A 41 -1.03 -8.16 16.11
CA ASP A 41 -2.06 -9.09 15.62
C ASP A 41 -2.54 -8.61 14.24
N PRO A 42 -2.14 -9.25 13.12
CA PRO A 42 -2.34 -8.73 11.77
C PRO A 42 -3.82 -8.51 11.41
N ALA A 43 -4.74 -9.23 12.07
CA ALA A 43 -6.18 -9.06 11.83
C ALA A 43 -6.74 -7.70 12.30
N TYR A 44 -6.08 -7.04 13.25
CA TYR A 44 -6.60 -5.84 13.91
C TYR A 44 -5.77 -4.59 13.66
N GLU A 45 -4.61 -4.74 13.03
CA GLU A 45 -3.75 -3.60 12.73
C GLU A 45 -4.19 -2.91 11.43
N THR A 46 -3.91 -1.61 11.35
CA THR A 46 -4.21 -0.77 10.18
C THR A 46 -3.09 0.19 9.85
N ASP A 47 -1.96 0.08 10.53
CA ASP A 47 -0.82 0.96 10.36
C ASP A 47 0.41 0.24 9.80
N GLY A 48 1.15 0.94 8.93
CA GLY A 48 2.32 0.38 8.27
C GLY A 48 3.48 0.03 9.20
N ASN A 49 3.60 0.66 10.40
CA ASN A 49 4.67 0.32 11.34
C ASN A 49 4.42 -1.04 12.00
N SER A 50 3.15 -1.40 12.23
CA SER A 50 2.75 -2.73 12.70
C SER A 50 2.97 -3.78 11.62
N PHE A 51 2.48 -3.54 10.40
CA PHE A 51 2.60 -4.49 9.29
C PHE A 51 4.04 -4.80 8.90
N MET A 52 4.96 -3.83 8.89
CA MET A 52 6.38 -4.08 8.62
C MET A 52 7.03 -5.10 9.55
N VAL A 53 6.52 -5.23 10.78
CA VAL A 53 6.97 -6.26 11.72
C VAL A 53 6.24 -7.57 11.47
N CYS A 54 4.92 -7.51 11.24
CA CYS A 54 4.07 -8.67 10.94
C CYS A 54 4.55 -9.42 9.68
N ASP A 55 4.94 -8.73 8.62
CA ASP A 55 5.53 -9.29 7.38
C ASP A 55 6.68 -10.30 7.60
N ASN A 56 7.32 -10.26 8.76
CA ASN A 56 8.45 -11.11 9.08
C ASN A 56 8.11 -12.21 10.09
N ILE A 57 6.94 -12.09 10.76
CA ILE A 57 6.45 -13.04 11.77
C ILE A 57 5.41 -13.99 11.17
N PHE A 58 4.57 -13.49 10.27
CA PHE A 58 3.44 -14.22 9.73
C PHE A 58 3.56 -14.46 8.23
N GLU A 59 2.68 -15.29 7.71
CA GLU A 59 2.51 -15.56 6.28
C GLU A 59 1.03 -15.86 5.99
N ALA A 60 0.55 -15.39 4.83
CA ALA A 60 -0.79 -15.68 4.32
C ALA A 60 -0.80 -16.93 3.41
N LEU A 61 -1.98 -17.34 2.95
CA LEU A 61 -2.14 -18.45 1.98
C LEU A 61 -1.49 -18.11 0.64
N VAL A 62 -1.64 -16.87 0.18
CA VAL A 62 -0.99 -16.32 -1.01
C VAL A 62 -0.07 -15.19 -0.59
N SER A 63 0.92 -14.89 -1.38
CA SER A 63 1.87 -13.80 -1.18
C SER A 63 1.94 -12.93 -2.43
N TYR A 64 2.51 -11.75 -2.31
CA TYR A 64 2.90 -10.96 -3.47
C TYR A 64 4.38 -11.20 -3.79
N LYS A 65 4.76 -11.07 -5.06
CA LYS A 65 6.17 -11.09 -5.47
C LYS A 65 6.93 -9.92 -4.85
N ASP A 66 8.21 -10.08 -4.61
CA ASP A 66 9.05 -9.09 -3.89
C ASP A 66 8.99 -7.65 -4.41
N GLU A 67 8.79 -7.43 -5.70
CA GLU A 67 8.82 -6.08 -6.31
C GLU A 67 7.53 -5.71 -7.04
N SER A 68 6.45 -6.48 -6.83
CA SER A 68 5.15 -6.24 -7.44
C SER A 68 4.03 -6.85 -6.61
N THR A 69 2.79 -6.49 -6.94
CA THR A 69 1.58 -7.07 -6.33
C THR A 69 1.05 -8.29 -7.10
N ALA A 70 1.82 -8.83 -8.04
CA ALA A 70 1.49 -10.10 -8.68
C ALA A 70 1.54 -11.22 -7.63
N LEU A 71 0.49 -12.04 -7.61
CA LEU A 71 0.35 -13.10 -6.63
C LEU A 71 1.32 -14.26 -6.88
N GLU A 72 1.77 -14.86 -5.80
CA GLU A 72 2.57 -16.08 -5.78
C GLU A 72 2.17 -16.98 -4.60
N PRO A 73 2.53 -18.28 -4.63
CA PRO A 73 2.27 -19.21 -3.54
C PRO A 73 2.92 -18.79 -2.20
N GLY A 74 2.08 -18.59 -1.17
CA GLY A 74 2.46 -18.42 0.23
C GLY A 74 2.43 -19.75 0.99
N LEU A 75 1.64 -19.85 2.05
CA LEU A 75 1.37 -21.10 2.79
C LEU A 75 0.55 -22.11 1.98
N ALA A 76 -0.24 -21.66 1.00
CA ALA A 76 -0.75 -22.52 -0.06
C ALA A 76 0.31 -22.67 -1.16
N LYS A 77 0.56 -23.91 -1.60
CA LYS A 77 1.47 -24.19 -2.73
C LYS A 77 0.80 -23.95 -4.10
N SER A 78 -0.54 -23.97 -4.13
CA SER A 78 -1.39 -23.73 -5.30
C SER A 78 -2.83 -23.51 -4.86
N TRP A 79 -3.66 -23.02 -5.78
CA TRP A 79 -5.10 -22.89 -5.60
C TRP A 79 -5.83 -23.13 -6.91
N ASP A 80 -7.09 -23.54 -6.81
CA ASP A 80 -8.02 -23.66 -7.92
C ASP A 80 -9.21 -22.72 -7.69
N ILE A 81 -9.70 -22.11 -8.75
CA ILE A 81 -10.88 -21.26 -8.77
C ILE A 81 -11.92 -21.93 -9.67
N ALA A 82 -13.10 -22.22 -9.14
CA ALA A 82 -14.19 -22.75 -9.94
C ALA A 82 -14.63 -21.76 -11.03
N ALA A 83 -15.18 -22.28 -12.12
CA ALA A 83 -15.56 -21.47 -13.29
C ALA A 83 -16.62 -20.39 -12.97
N ASP A 84 -17.43 -20.59 -11.92
CA ASP A 84 -18.42 -19.64 -11.45
C ASP A 84 -17.81 -18.50 -10.58
N GLY A 85 -16.51 -18.60 -10.24
CA GLY A 85 -15.81 -17.63 -9.39
C GLY A 85 -16.25 -17.63 -7.93
N LEU A 86 -17.02 -18.62 -7.50
CA LEU A 86 -17.57 -18.68 -6.13
C LEU A 86 -16.83 -19.66 -5.20
N THR A 87 -16.03 -20.56 -5.75
CA THR A 87 -15.32 -21.57 -4.96
C THR A 87 -13.82 -21.49 -5.19
N TYR A 88 -13.07 -21.31 -4.10
CA TYR A 88 -11.62 -21.27 -4.08
C TYR A 88 -11.09 -22.43 -3.24
N THR A 89 -10.30 -23.31 -3.85
CA THR A 89 -9.68 -24.46 -3.18
C THR A 89 -8.19 -24.21 -3.03
N PHE A 90 -7.69 -24.10 -1.80
CA PHE A 90 -6.28 -23.92 -1.49
C PHE A 90 -5.62 -25.22 -1.09
N HIS A 91 -4.52 -25.57 -1.75
CA HIS A 91 -3.68 -26.73 -1.45
C HIS A 91 -2.48 -26.31 -0.60
N LEU A 92 -2.48 -26.68 0.68
CA LEU A 92 -1.53 -26.20 1.67
C LEU A 92 -0.18 -26.92 1.58
N ARG A 93 0.87 -26.23 2.06
CA ARG A 93 2.20 -26.81 2.24
C ARG A 93 2.19 -27.79 3.42
N LYS A 94 2.93 -28.88 3.29
CA LYS A 94 3.13 -29.85 4.36
C LYS A 94 4.40 -29.56 5.15
N GLY A 95 4.42 -29.90 6.44
CA GLY A 95 5.61 -29.79 7.29
C GLY A 95 5.93 -28.39 7.79
N VAL A 96 5.07 -27.40 7.53
CA VAL A 96 5.19 -26.05 8.10
C VAL A 96 4.87 -26.10 9.58
N LYS A 97 5.63 -25.37 10.40
CA LYS A 97 5.41 -25.22 11.85
C LYS A 97 5.30 -23.75 12.23
N PHE A 98 4.47 -23.47 13.20
CA PHE A 98 4.47 -22.20 13.89
C PHE A 98 5.71 -22.05 14.79
N HIS A 99 6.00 -20.84 15.23
CA HIS A 99 7.14 -20.52 16.11
C HIS A 99 7.10 -21.24 17.45
N ASP A 100 5.90 -21.64 17.92
CA ASP A 100 5.69 -22.45 19.12
C ASP A 100 5.88 -23.96 18.90
N GLY A 101 6.18 -24.36 17.66
CA GLY A 101 6.42 -25.76 17.27
C GLY A 101 5.16 -26.52 16.86
N THR A 102 3.96 -25.96 17.03
CA THR A 102 2.70 -26.59 16.60
C THR A 102 2.60 -26.64 15.07
N PRO A 103 1.91 -27.64 14.49
CA PRO A 103 1.81 -27.79 13.05
C PRO A 103 0.86 -26.78 12.43
N PHE A 104 1.21 -26.23 11.26
CA PHE A 104 0.30 -25.52 10.37
C PHE A 104 -0.53 -26.53 9.56
N ASN A 105 -1.83 -26.35 9.51
CA ASN A 105 -2.77 -27.15 8.75
C ASN A 105 -4.05 -26.39 8.38
N ALA A 106 -4.98 -27.04 7.71
CA ALA A 106 -6.27 -26.47 7.29
C ALA A 106 -7.11 -25.93 8.45
N ASN A 107 -7.07 -26.58 9.62
CA ASN A 107 -7.82 -26.11 10.79
C ASN A 107 -7.27 -24.78 11.33
N ALA A 108 -5.95 -24.56 11.24
CA ALA A 108 -5.36 -23.28 11.62
C ALA A 108 -5.81 -22.15 10.66
N VAL A 109 -6.02 -22.45 9.37
CA VAL A 109 -6.59 -21.49 8.41
C VAL A 109 -8.02 -21.15 8.77
N VAL A 110 -8.87 -22.17 8.99
CA VAL A 110 -10.27 -21.97 9.41
C VAL A 110 -10.35 -21.13 10.68
N PHE A 111 -9.46 -21.38 11.66
CA PHE A 111 -9.38 -20.61 12.89
C PHE A 111 -8.98 -19.15 12.62
N SER A 112 -7.88 -18.93 11.91
CA SER A 112 -7.32 -17.59 11.70
C SER A 112 -8.27 -16.66 10.96
N ILE A 113 -8.90 -17.17 9.91
CA ILE A 113 -9.88 -16.40 9.13
C ILE A 113 -11.24 -16.34 9.84
N GLY A 114 -11.69 -17.46 10.41
CA GLY A 114 -12.96 -17.56 11.10
C GLY A 114 -13.08 -16.61 12.29
N ARG A 115 -11.99 -16.34 13.00
CA ARG A 115 -12.00 -15.40 14.14
C ARG A 115 -12.29 -13.95 13.74
N MET A 116 -12.15 -13.59 12.46
CA MET A 116 -12.46 -12.25 11.94
C MET A 116 -13.92 -12.11 11.50
N MET A 117 -14.62 -13.21 11.27
CA MET A 117 -15.98 -13.21 10.76
C MET A 117 -16.98 -12.82 11.83
N LYS A 118 -17.82 -11.81 11.56
CA LYS A 118 -18.91 -11.38 12.45
C LYS A 118 -20.25 -12.02 12.13
N GLU A 119 -20.46 -12.40 10.87
CA GLU A 119 -21.71 -12.96 10.44
C GLU A 119 -21.97 -14.34 11.05
N LYS A 120 -23.11 -14.49 11.75
CA LYS A 120 -23.54 -15.75 12.38
C LYS A 120 -23.85 -16.86 11.37
N ASN A 121 -24.02 -16.52 10.10
CA ASN A 121 -24.44 -17.44 9.04
C ASN A 121 -23.27 -18.02 8.22
N VAL A 122 -22.03 -17.67 8.55
CA VAL A 122 -20.86 -18.26 7.89
C VAL A 122 -20.62 -19.63 8.48
N LYS A 123 -20.51 -20.63 7.62
CA LYS A 123 -20.27 -22.00 8.03
C LYS A 123 -18.78 -22.27 8.12
N PHE A 124 -18.32 -22.61 9.32
CA PHE A 124 -16.96 -23.07 9.56
C PHE A 124 -16.95 -24.59 9.76
N ILE A 125 -16.19 -25.30 8.94
CA ILE A 125 -15.96 -26.73 9.08
C ILE A 125 -14.48 -26.95 9.31
N GLY A 126 -14.09 -26.98 10.55
CA GLY A 126 -12.76 -27.29 11.04
C GLY A 126 -12.86 -28.14 12.31
N LYS A 127 -11.75 -28.73 12.73
CA LYS A 127 -11.67 -29.55 13.95
C LYS A 127 -10.56 -29.04 14.86
N GLY A 128 -10.75 -29.17 16.16
CA GLY A 128 -9.71 -28.99 17.16
C GLY A 128 -9.57 -27.60 17.75
N TYR A 129 -10.30 -26.58 17.25
CA TYR A 129 -10.26 -25.22 17.82
C TYR A 129 -11.66 -24.63 17.90
N ASP A 130 -12.00 -24.08 19.07
CA ASP A 130 -13.17 -23.22 19.22
C ASP A 130 -12.80 -21.80 18.75
N ILE A 131 -13.58 -21.26 17.82
CA ILE A 131 -13.36 -19.90 17.30
C ILE A 131 -13.95 -18.91 18.30
N PRO A 132 -13.15 -18.06 18.95
CA PRO A 132 -13.63 -17.15 19.97
C PRO A 132 -14.50 -16.05 19.36
N LYS A 133 -15.50 -15.62 20.15
CA LYS A 133 -16.32 -14.46 19.78
C LYS A 133 -15.45 -13.21 19.76
N GLN A 134 -15.51 -12.44 18.65
CA GLN A 134 -14.75 -11.22 18.48
C GLN A 134 -15.38 -10.07 19.27
N GLU A 135 -14.55 -9.38 20.06
CA GLU A 135 -14.92 -8.12 20.73
C GLU A 135 -14.55 -6.87 19.90
N ARG A 136 -13.52 -6.99 19.06
CA ARG A 136 -13.04 -5.93 18.16
C ARG A 136 -13.49 -6.17 16.73
N THR A 137 -13.64 -5.09 15.96
CA THR A 137 -13.85 -5.17 14.52
C THR A 137 -12.51 -5.13 13.81
N PRO A 138 -12.18 -6.11 12.97
CA PRO A 138 -11.02 -6.04 12.09
C PRO A 138 -11.33 -5.03 10.96
N GLU A 139 -10.78 -3.82 11.08
CA GLU A 139 -11.18 -2.68 10.22
C GLU A 139 -10.87 -2.92 8.74
N TYR A 140 -9.67 -3.41 8.40
CA TYR A 140 -9.33 -3.71 7.00
C TYR A 140 -10.19 -4.83 6.43
N TRP A 141 -10.42 -5.90 7.19
CA TRP A 141 -11.30 -6.99 6.80
C TRP A 141 -12.71 -6.49 6.48
N ALA A 142 -13.24 -5.63 7.34
CA ALA A 142 -14.57 -5.05 7.16
C ALA A 142 -14.60 -4.07 5.97
N SER A 143 -13.56 -3.26 5.77
CA SER A 143 -13.49 -2.31 4.64
C SER A 143 -13.40 -2.99 3.27
N MET A 144 -12.84 -4.21 3.23
CA MET A 144 -12.81 -5.05 2.01
C MET A 144 -14.08 -5.92 1.88
N GLU A 145 -15.10 -5.69 2.70
CA GLU A 145 -16.39 -6.40 2.69
C GLU A 145 -16.29 -7.93 2.81
N MET A 146 -15.22 -8.44 3.42
CA MET A 146 -14.93 -9.88 3.47
C MET A 146 -16.02 -10.66 4.23
N ASP A 147 -16.62 -10.07 5.28
CA ASP A 147 -17.77 -10.66 5.99
C ASP A 147 -18.98 -10.90 5.07
N GLY A 148 -19.28 -9.92 4.22
CA GLY A 148 -20.39 -10.01 3.26
C GLY A 148 -20.08 -10.93 2.08
N THR A 149 -18.82 -11.22 1.84
CA THR A 149 -18.34 -11.98 0.67
C THR A 149 -18.23 -13.48 0.97
N ILE A 150 -17.70 -13.88 2.12
CA ILE A 150 -17.46 -15.30 2.44
C ILE A 150 -18.74 -15.98 2.99
N GLY A 151 -19.11 -17.10 2.40
CA GLY A 151 -20.24 -17.95 2.83
C GLY A 151 -19.83 -19.12 3.70
N SER A 152 -18.72 -19.80 3.38
CA SER A 152 -18.14 -20.85 4.22
C SER A 152 -16.63 -20.95 4.05
N ILE A 153 -15.98 -21.51 5.09
CA ILE A 153 -14.57 -21.90 5.10
C ILE A 153 -14.50 -23.32 5.64
N GLU A 154 -14.01 -24.26 4.83
CA GLU A 154 -14.09 -25.69 5.11
C GLU A 154 -12.71 -26.35 5.01
N ALA A 155 -12.24 -26.95 6.12
CA ALA A 155 -11.10 -27.86 6.10
C ALA A 155 -11.58 -29.23 5.59
N ILE A 156 -11.27 -29.57 4.35
CA ILE A 156 -11.65 -30.85 3.72
C ILE A 156 -10.77 -31.98 4.27
N ASP A 157 -9.49 -31.70 4.38
CA ASP A 157 -8.47 -32.54 5.03
C ASP A 157 -7.42 -31.63 5.69
N ASP A 158 -6.35 -32.18 6.24
CA ASP A 158 -5.30 -31.42 6.92
C ASP A 158 -4.60 -30.39 6.02
N TYR A 159 -4.67 -30.53 4.69
CA TYR A 159 -3.92 -29.72 3.74
C TYR A 159 -4.75 -29.17 2.58
N THR A 160 -6.08 -29.22 2.71
CA THR A 160 -7.02 -28.67 1.72
C THR A 160 -8.08 -27.83 2.42
N VAL A 161 -8.15 -26.54 2.04
CA VAL A 161 -9.17 -25.60 2.53
C VAL A 161 -9.98 -25.08 1.37
N VAL A 162 -11.31 -25.06 1.52
CA VAL A 162 -12.25 -24.54 0.54
C VAL A 162 -12.96 -23.32 1.09
N PHE A 163 -12.90 -22.22 0.36
CA PHE A 163 -13.71 -21.02 0.58
C PHE A 163 -14.86 -21.02 -0.42
N LYS A 164 -16.08 -20.84 0.06
CA LYS A 164 -17.25 -20.59 -0.79
C LYS A 164 -17.73 -19.18 -0.58
N LEU A 165 -17.80 -18.41 -1.65
CA LEU A 165 -18.25 -17.03 -1.64
C LEU A 165 -19.77 -16.98 -1.85
N LYS A 166 -20.42 -15.94 -1.30
CA LYS A 166 -21.84 -15.65 -1.50
C LYS A 166 -22.11 -14.94 -2.83
N ARG A 167 -21.09 -14.25 -3.34
CA ARG A 167 -21.09 -13.52 -4.60
C ARG A 167 -19.71 -13.60 -5.23
N VAL A 168 -19.63 -13.37 -6.53
CA VAL A 168 -18.33 -13.20 -7.21
C VAL A 168 -17.65 -11.95 -6.65
N GLU A 169 -16.41 -12.11 -6.23
CA GLU A 169 -15.54 -11.05 -5.74
C GLU A 169 -14.17 -11.21 -6.39
N ALA A 170 -13.96 -10.57 -7.53
CA ALA A 170 -12.72 -10.72 -8.29
C ALA A 170 -11.46 -10.30 -7.51
N PRO A 171 -11.48 -9.27 -6.63
CA PRO A 171 -10.36 -8.94 -5.75
C PRO A 171 -10.08 -9.95 -4.64
N PHE A 172 -10.94 -10.96 -4.40
CA PHE A 172 -10.85 -11.87 -3.25
C PHE A 172 -9.46 -12.47 -3.07
N LEU A 173 -8.86 -12.99 -4.14
CA LEU A 173 -7.54 -13.62 -4.03
C LEU A 173 -6.43 -12.61 -3.71
N ALA A 174 -6.53 -11.38 -4.24
CA ALA A 174 -5.62 -10.29 -3.89
C ALA A 174 -5.80 -9.89 -2.41
N ASN A 175 -7.05 -9.79 -1.93
CA ASN A 175 -7.34 -9.51 -0.52
C ASN A 175 -6.78 -10.59 0.41
N MET A 176 -6.78 -11.87 0.00
CA MET A 176 -6.19 -12.98 0.76
C MET A 176 -4.65 -12.95 0.81
N GLY A 177 -4.00 -12.05 0.11
CA GLY A 177 -2.56 -11.78 0.21
C GLY A 177 -2.22 -10.60 1.13
N MET A 178 -3.21 -9.89 1.69
CA MET A 178 -3.00 -8.80 2.63
C MET A 178 -2.72 -9.32 4.05
N ASP A 179 -2.05 -8.52 4.85
CA ASP A 179 -1.62 -8.87 6.21
C ASP A 179 -2.76 -9.37 7.12
N PHE A 180 -3.97 -8.82 6.98
CA PHE A 180 -5.10 -9.29 7.79
C PHE A 180 -5.42 -10.79 7.55
N ALA A 181 -5.08 -11.33 6.38
CA ALA A 181 -5.30 -12.74 6.03
C ALA A 181 -4.14 -13.66 6.46
N ASP A 182 -3.17 -13.14 7.19
CA ASP A 182 -2.08 -13.93 7.76
C ASP A 182 -2.57 -15.00 8.73
N ILE A 183 -1.89 -16.13 8.72
CA ILE A 183 -2.25 -17.29 9.53
C ILE A 183 -1.47 -17.26 10.84
N ILE A 184 -2.18 -17.28 11.94
CA ILE A 184 -1.65 -17.26 13.30
C ILE A 184 -1.67 -18.65 13.94
N SER A 185 -0.86 -18.87 15.01
CA SER A 185 -0.96 -20.08 15.82
C SER A 185 -2.25 -20.06 16.65
N PRO A 186 -3.22 -20.98 16.40
CA PRO A 186 -4.40 -21.10 17.24
C PRO A 186 -4.05 -21.41 18.69
N THR A 187 -3.04 -22.26 18.91
CA THR A 187 -2.60 -22.67 20.26
C THR A 187 -2.09 -21.47 21.06
N ALA A 188 -1.22 -20.67 20.48
CA ALA A 188 -0.69 -19.47 21.16
C ALA A 188 -1.79 -18.43 21.41
N PHE A 189 -2.66 -18.21 20.43
CA PHE A 189 -3.76 -17.26 20.58
C PHE A 189 -4.73 -17.69 21.70
N LEU A 190 -5.15 -18.94 21.73
CA LEU A 190 -6.09 -19.46 22.73
C LEU A 190 -5.49 -19.49 24.14
N ALA A 191 -4.18 -19.69 24.24
CA ALA A 191 -3.48 -19.65 25.54
C ALA A 191 -3.52 -18.25 26.18
N ASN A 192 -3.41 -17.18 25.39
CA ASN A 192 -3.47 -15.82 25.90
C ASN A 192 -3.92 -14.80 24.82
N PRO A 193 -5.25 -14.71 24.52
CA PRO A 193 -5.76 -13.85 23.45
C PRO A 193 -5.46 -12.36 23.64
N LYS A 194 -5.41 -11.88 24.90
CA LYS A 194 -5.16 -10.45 25.21
C LYS A 194 -3.71 -10.05 24.97
N GLU A 195 -2.79 -10.97 25.23
CA GLU A 195 -1.35 -10.69 25.04
C GLU A 195 -0.88 -11.02 23.62
N PHE A 196 -1.67 -11.69 22.79
CA PHE A 196 -1.27 -12.11 21.46
C PHE A 196 -0.78 -10.93 20.60
N LEU A 197 -1.41 -9.76 20.75
CA LEU A 197 -0.99 -8.53 20.06
C LEU A 197 0.41 -8.03 20.48
N ARG A 198 0.94 -8.52 21.62
CA ARG A 198 2.28 -8.19 22.15
C ARG A 198 3.25 -9.38 22.07
N GLN A 199 2.75 -10.57 21.92
CA GLN A 199 3.52 -11.82 21.86
C GLN A 199 3.04 -12.68 20.68
N PRO A 200 3.20 -12.19 19.44
CA PRO A 200 2.68 -12.85 18.24
C PRO A 200 3.43 -14.15 17.93
N VAL A 201 2.68 -15.13 17.41
CA VAL A 201 3.20 -16.44 16.99
C VAL A 201 2.68 -16.78 15.59
N GLY A 202 3.56 -16.76 14.61
CA GLY A 202 3.28 -17.05 13.20
C GLY A 202 4.16 -18.17 12.65
N THR A 203 4.24 -18.25 11.32
CA THR A 203 5.05 -19.24 10.57
C THR A 203 6.26 -18.62 9.90
N GLY A 204 6.41 -17.30 9.94
CA GLY A 204 7.38 -16.53 9.17
C GLY A 204 8.86 -16.80 9.50
N PRO A 205 9.78 -16.18 8.75
CA PRO A 205 11.21 -16.42 8.86
C PRO A 205 11.83 -15.95 10.18
N PHE A 206 11.18 -15.02 10.87
CA PHE A 206 11.63 -14.51 12.17
C PHE A 206 10.51 -14.65 13.21
N LYS A 207 10.90 -14.93 14.45
CA LYS A 207 9.98 -15.03 15.58
C LYS A 207 10.14 -13.83 16.51
N PHE A 208 9.07 -13.44 17.16
CA PHE A 208 9.08 -12.38 18.17
C PHE A 208 10.01 -12.76 19.35
N ALA A 209 10.81 -11.78 19.81
CA ALA A 209 11.69 -11.93 20.95
C ALA A 209 11.37 -10.92 22.06
N SER A 210 11.24 -9.62 21.75
CA SER A 210 10.93 -8.60 22.72
C SER A 210 10.38 -7.31 22.10
N TRP A 211 9.66 -6.52 22.89
CA TRP A 211 9.17 -5.21 22.52
C TRP A 211 9.34 -4.22 23.68
N VAL A 212 10.13 -3.19 23.47
CA VAL A 212 10.23 -2.04 24.34
C VAL A 212 9.46 -0.91 23.68
N LYS A 213 8.34 -0.51 24.28
CA LYS A 213 7.43 0.49 23.72
C LYS A 213 8.17 1.79 23.40
N ASP A 214 7.87 2.37 22.24
CA ASP A 214 8.43 3.61 21.70
C ASP A 214 9.97 3.61 21.52
N ASP A 215 10.62 2.43 21.62
CA ASP A 215 12.04 2.24 21.36
C ASP A 215 12.26 1.21 20.24
N LYS A 216 12.00 -0.07 20.52
CA LYS A 216 12.34 -1.14 19.55
C LYS A 216 11.52 -2.40 19.71
N ILE A 217 11.37 -3.11 18.59
CA ILE A 217 10.93 -4.51 18.52
C ILE A 217 12.09 -5.35 18.01
N VAL A 218 12.34 -6.48 18.68
CA VAL A 218 13.39 -7.43 18.34
C VAL A 218 12.76 -8.73 17.86
N LEU A 219 13.18 -9.18 16.69
CA LEU A 219 12.86 -10.49 16.16
C LEU A 219 14.13 -11.35 16.10
N GLU A 220 13.98 -12.65 16.28
CA GLU A 220 15.06 -13.64 16.17
C GLU A 220 14.79 -14.60 15.02
N LYS A 221 15.86 -15.08 14.40
CA LYS A 221 15.81 -16.09 13.34
C LYS A 221 15.02 -17.32 13.77
N PHE A 222 14.03 -17.70 12.99
CA PHE A 222 13.34 -18.97 13.19
C PHE A 222 14.09 -20.13 12.51
N LYS A 223 14.83 -20.91 13.26
CA LYS A 223 15.62 -22.06 12.74
C LYS A 223 14.73 -23.14 12.10
N GLY A 224 13.46 -23.21 12.54
CA GLY A 224 12.44 -24.13 12.03
C GLY A 224 11.74 -23.68 10.75
N TYR A 225 12.09 -22.52 10.18
CA TYR A 225 11.42 -21.97 9.00
C TYR A 225 11.39 -22.97 7.84
N TRP A 226 10.24 -23.13 7.23
CA TRP A 226 9.95 -24.17 6.26
C TRP A 226 10.67 -24.00 4.91
N ASP A 227 10.79 -22.75 4.42
CA ASP A 227 11.47 -22.48 3.17
C ASP A 227 12.98 -22.40 3.36
N LYS A 228 13.67 -23.45 2.91
CA LYS A 228 15.12 -23.57 3.00
C LYS A 228 15.87 -22.93 1.83
N LYS A 229 15.15 -22.33 0.87
CA LYS A 229 15.75 -21.62 -0.25
C LYS A 229 16.11 -20.19 0.16
N GLY A 230 17.40 -19.91 0.32
CA GLY A 230 17.87 -18.61 0.78
C GLY A 230 17.85 -18.45 2.30
N GLY A 231 17.53 -17.23 2.78
CA GLY A 231 17.49 -16.89 4.20
C GLY A 231 16.50 -17.69 5.06
N PRO A 232 16.22 -17.20 6.30
CA PRO A 232 16.67 -15.92 6.85
C PRO A 232 18.17 -15.92 7.16
N TYR A 233 18.86 -14.85 6.75
CA TYR A 233 20.31 -14.74 6.94
C TYR A 233 20.67 -14.15 8.30
N PHE A 234 19.99 -13.10 8.77
CA PHE A 234 20.28 -12.43 10.04
C PHE A 234 19.89 -13.30 11.25
N ASP A 235 20.69 -13.22 12.32
CA ASP A 235 20.34 -13.85 13.61
C ASP A 235 19.24 -13.07 14.32
N LYS A 236 19.28 -11.73 14.18
CA LYS A 236 18.29 -10.80 14.76
C LYS A 236 17.94 -9.69 13.78
N VAL A 237 16.69 -9.25 13.88
CA VAL A 237 16.19 -8.04 13.24
C VAL A 237 15.67 -7.11 14.33
N ILE A 238 16.04 -5.85 14.29
CA ILE A 238 15.60 -4.81 15.23
C ILE A 238 14.88 -3.71 14.46
N PHE A 239 13.61 -3.48 14.75
CA PHE A 239 12.84 -2.33 14.27
C PHE A 239 12.92 -1.23 15.32
N ARG A 240 13.70 -0.17 15.05
CA ARG A 240 13.86 0.98 15.95
C ARG A 240 12.92 2.11 15.58
N ALA A 241 12.17 2.62 16.57
CA ALA A 241 11.35 3.82 16.44
C ALA A 241 12.22 5.07 16.63
N ILE A 242 12.38 5.84 15.55
CA ILE A 242 13.13 7.11 15.55
C ILE A 242 12.24 8.13 14.83
N PRO A 243 11.36 8.86 15.54
CA PRO A 243 10.34 9.71 14.93
C PRO A 243 10.91 10.81 14.01
N GLU A 244 11.99 11.48 14.46
CA GLU A 244 12.58 12.56 13.69
C GLU A 244 13.38 12.07 12.49
N ASN A 245 12.98 12.45 11.28
CA ASN A 245 13.61 12.01 10.02
C ASN A 245 15.09 12.37 9.95
N SER A 246 15.47 13.57 10.41
CA SER A 246 16.87 14.03 10.42
C SER A 246 17.75 13.21 11.37
N VAL A 247 17.23 12.86 12.54
CA VAL A 247 17.93 11.98 13.52
C VAL A 247 18.08 10.58 12.91
N ARG A 248 17.02 10.05 12.31
CA ARG A 248 17.05 8.73 11.65
C ARG A 248 18.08 8.68 10.52
N PHE A 249 18.18 9.74 9.70
CA PHE A 249 19.18 9.84 8.67
C PHE A 249 20.61 9.95 9.23
N LEU A 250 20.81 10.69 10.32
CA LEU A 250 22.11 10.77 11.00
C LEU A 250 22.54 9.40 11.55
N GLU A 251 21.64 8.65 12.18
CA GLU A 251 21.93 7.30 12.67
C GLU A 251 22.29 6.32 11.55
N LEU A 252 21.70 6.48 10.35
CA LEU A 252 22.12 5.72 9.17
C LEU A 252 23.57 6.07 8.78
N LYS A 253 23.93 7.35 8.76
CA LYS A 253 25.29 7.80 8.41
C LYS A 253 26.35 7.30 9.41
N THR A 254 26.00 7.18 10.69
CA THR A 254 26.89 6.62 11.71
C THR A 254 26.93 5.09 11.73
N GLY A 255 26.04 4.44 10.95
CA GLY A 255 25.94 2.97 10.92
C GLY A 255 25.19 2.36 12.10
N SER A 256 24.50 3.17 12.92
CA SER A 256 23.68 2.71 14.05
C SER A 256 22.41 2.00 13.57
N ILE A 257 21.93 2.31 12.36
CA ILE A 257 20.87 1.61 11.65
C ILE A 257 21.33 1.26 10.22
N ASN A 258 20.68 0.28 9.61
CA ASN A 258 21.02 -0.19 8.26
C ASN A 258 20.10 0.37 7.17
N VAL A 259 18.90 0.79 7.52
CA VAL A 259 17.89 1.38 6.62
C VAL A 259 17.28 2.58 7.31
N CYS A 260 17.13 3.68 6.58
CA CYS A 260 16.37 4.85 7.00
C CYS A 260 15.07 4.92 6.20
N GLN A 261 13.95 4.58 6.85
CA GLN A 261 12.61 4.73 6.26
C GLN A 261 12.25 6.21 6.15
N PHE A 262 11.62 6.61 5.05
CA PHE A 262 11.09 7.96 4.81
C PHE A 262 12.07 9.10 5.20
N PRO A 263 13.25 9.19 4.53
CA PRO A 263 14.15 10.32 4.74
C PRO A 263 13.48 11.63 4.31
N ASN A 264 13.98 12.77 4.78
CA ASN A 264 13.57 14.03 4.19
C ASN A 264 14.02 14.12 2.72
N PRO A 265 13.24 14.74 1.81
CA PRO A 265 13.66 14.94 0.43
C PRO A 265 15.06 15.57 0.29
N ALA A 266 15.40 16.50 1.19
CA ALA A 266 16.72 17.15 1.23
C ALA A 266 17.88 16.20 1.58
N ASP A 267 17.61 15.06 2.23
CA ASP A 267 18.65 14.09 2.61
C ASP A 267 19.06 13.19 1.44
N ILE A 268 18.20 13.04 0.41
CA ILE A 268 18.47 12.15 -0.73
C ILE A 268 19.73 12.55 -1.52
N PRO A 269 19.96 13.83 -1.88
CA PRO A 269 21.21 14.24 -2.51
C PRO A 269 22.44 14.02 -1.64
N LEU A 270 22.32 14.10 -0.31
CA LEU A 270 23.40 13.82 0.63
C LEU A 270 23.73 12.33 0.68
N ALA A 271 22.70 11.48 0.79
CA ALA A 271 22.87 10.03 0.76
C ALA A 271 23.50 9.55 -0.55
N LYS A 272 23.13 10.15 -1.69
CA LYS A 272 23.70 9.81 -3.01
C LYS A 272 25.19 10.08 -3.11
N LYS A 273 25.70 11.08 -2.38
CA LYS A 273 27.11 11.46 -2.36
C LYS A 273 27.93 10.68 -1.33
N ASP A 274 27.30 10.02 -0.36
CA ASP A 274 27.99 9.30 0.70
C ASP A 274 28.47 7.94 0.18
N PRO A 275 29.80 7.63 0.20
CA PRO A 275 30.33 6.37 -0.31
C PRO A 275 29.90 5.15 0.50
N ASN A 276 29.44 5.33 1.73
CA ASN A 276 29.00 4.26 2.64
C ASN A 276 27.51 3.95 2.51
N LEU A 277 26.77 4.74 1.74
CA LEU A 277 25.33 4.59 1.56
C LEU A 277 24.99 4.19 0.12
N GLN A 278 23.81 3.64 -0.05
CA GLN A 278 23.15 3.41 -1.34
C GLN A 278 21.67 3.78 -1.24
N LEU A 279 21.07 4.14 -2.37
CA LEU A 279 19.65 4.44 -2.46
C LEU A 279 18.93 3.25 -3.10
N ILE A 280 17.88 2.78 -2.44
CA ILE A 280 16.93 1.83 -3.01
C ILE A 280 15.69 2.62 -3.37
N SER A 281 15.28 2.58 -4.63
CA SER A 281 14.15 3.37 -5.14
C SER A 281 13.19 2.49 -5.93
N GLN A 282 11.90 2.78 -5.78
CA GLN A 282 10.82 2.10 -6.53
C GLN A 282 9.68 3.09 -6.77
N PRO A 283 8.99 3.02 -7.93
CA PRO A 283 7.72 3.71 -8.10
C PRO A 283 6.72 3.28 -7.03
N GLY A 284 6.16 4.25 -6.31
CA GLY A 284 5.17 3.99 -5.25
C GLY A 284 3.82 3.57 -5.84
N MET A 285 3.17 2.60 -5.23
CA MET A 285 1.79 2.25 -5.53
C MET A 285 0.85 3.18 -4.75
N ASN A 286 0.90 4.47 -5.09
CA ASN A 286 0.14 5.48 -4.36
C ASN A 286 -0.26 6.66 -5.25
N VAL A 287 -1.17 7.47 -4.74
CA VAL A 287 -1.58 8.73 -5.35
C VAL A 287 -1.86 9.77 -4.27
N GLY A 288 -1.33 10.97 -4.45
CA GLY A 288 -1.80 12.18 -3.78
C GLY A 288 -2.78 12.91 -4.69
N TYR A 289 -3.89 13.37 -4.15
CA TYR A 289 -4.92 14.07 -4.91
C TYR A 289 -5.48 15.28 -4.15
N LEU A 290 -6.07 16.20 -4.91
CA LEU A 290 -6.97 17.23 -4.43
C LEU A 290 -8.39 16.84 -4.83
N SER A 291 -9.33 16.90 -3.90
CA SER A 291 -10.74 16.65 -4.18
C SER A 291 -11.62 17.75 -3.63
N PHE A 292 -12.90 17.64 -3.91
CA PHE A 292 -13.93 18.64 -3.62
C PHE A 292 -14.89 18.12 -2.58
N ASN A 293 -15.53 19.01 -1.85
CA ASN A 293 -16.70 18.65 -1.04
C ASN A 293 -17.93 18.54 -1.95
N PHE A 294 -18.22 17.35 -2.44
CA PHE A 294 -19.36 17.07 -3.31
C PHE A 294 -20.71 17.06 -2.58
N THR A 295 -20.75 17.26 -1.27
CA THR A 295 -22.02 17.35 -0.53
C THR A 295 -22.67 18.73 -0.64
N LYS A 296 -21.93 19.75 -1.11
CA LYS A 296 -22.40 21.13 -1.20
C LYS A 296 -22.15 21.79 -2.56
N GLU A 297 -22.95 22.82 -2.84
CA GLU A 297 -22.70 23.73 -3.95
C GLU A 297 -21.59 24.75 -3.64
N PRO A 298 -20.87 25.23 -4.66
CA PRO A 298 -21.03 24.93 -6.10
C PRO A 298 -20.28 23.68 -6.57
N TRP A 299 -19.57 22.96 -5.69
CA TRP A 299 -18.70 21.85 -6.06
C TRP A 299 -19.47 20.65 -6.61
N LYS A 300 -20.67 20.41 -6.09
CA LYS A 300 -21.52 19.27 -6.47
C LYS A 300 -21.92 19.32 -7.93
N SER A 301 -22.47 20.42 -8.39
CA SER A 301 -23.10 20.52 -9.72
C SER A 301 -22.26 21.26 -10.76
N ASN A 302 -21.31 22.10 -10.37
CA ASN A 302 -20.59 22.98 -11.30
C ASN A 302 -19.29 22.36 -11.83
N LEU A 303 -19.42 21.58 -12.92
CA LEU A 303 -18.28 20.96 -13.58
C LEU A 303 -17.25 21.99 -14.10
N HIS A 304 -17.73 23.13 -14.63
CA HIS A 304 -16.81 24.16 -15.14
C HIS A 304 -15.96 24.78 -14.03
N LEU A 305 -16.49 24.92 -12.81
CA LEU A 305 -15.69 25.37 -11.67
C LEU A 305 -14.61 24.34 -11.31
N ARG A 306 -14.94 23.04 -11.29
CA ARG A 306 -13.97 21.98 -11.03
C ARG A 306 -12.86 21.94 -12.10
N ARG A 307 -13.24 22.13 -13.39
CA ARG A 307 -12.27 22.24 -14.50
C ARG A 307 -11.37 23.46 -14.37
N ALA A 308 -11.93 24.61 -13.98
CA ALA A 308 -11.16 25.83 -13.73
C ALA A 308 -10.07 25.58 -12.67
N VAL A 309 -10.44 24.95 -11.54
CA VAL A 309 -9.47 24.56 -10.50
C VAL A 309 -8.42 23.61 -11.06
N ALA A 310 -8.82 22.56 -11.81
CA ALA A 310 -7.90 21.56 -12.34
C ALA A 310 -6.83 22.16 -13.28
N HIS A 311 -7.23 23.07 -14.18
CA HIS A 311 -6.34 23.74 -15.12
C HIS A 311 -5.52 24.89 -14.50
N ALA A 312 -5.96 25.46 -13.37
CA ALA A 312 -5.21 26.47 -12.63
C ALA A 312 -3.97 25.91 -11.93
N LEU A 313 -3.95 24.61 -11.57
CA LEU A 313 -2.88 24.01 -10.76
C LEU A 313 -1.66 23.65 -11.58
N ASN A 314 -0.51 24.30 -11.29
CA ASN A 314 0.78 23.92 -11.87
C ASN A 314 1.36 22.71 -11.12
N ARG A 315 0.77 21.52 -11.37
CA ARG A 315 1.16 20.27 -10.73
C ARG A 315 2.62 19.91 -11.00
N LYS A 316 3.13 20.24 -12.22
CA LYS A 316 4.54 20.00 -12.53
C LYS A 316 5.46 20.83 -11.64
N ALA A 317 5.21 22.11 -11.45
CA ALA A 317 6.02 22.94 -10.56
C ALA A 317 5.91 22.49 -9.09
N ILE A 318 4.73 22.06 -8.65
CA ILE A 318 4.54 21.48 -7.30
C ILE A 318 5.44 20.25 -7.14
N VAL A 319 5.38 19.31 -8.07
CA VAL A 319 6.16 18.07 -7.99
C VAL A 319 7.66 18.36 -8.10
N ASP A 320 8.11 19.15 -9.06
CA ASP A 320 9.52 19.42 -9.26
C ASP A 320 10.17 20.10 -8.03
N ASN A 321 9.47 21.07 -7.42
CA ASN A 321 10.06 21.88 -6.34
C ASN A 321 9.85 21.30 -4.93
N ILE A 322 8.75 20.57 -4.70
CA ILE A 322 8.42 20.08 -3.35
C ILE A 322 8.82 18.61 -3.17
N TYR A 323 8.62 17.76 -4.20
CA TYR A 323 8.98 16.35 -4.10
C TYR A 323 10.46 16.06 -4.38
N GLN A 324 11.21 17.01 -4.95
CA GLN A 324 12.67 16.94 -5.15
C GLN A 324 13.13 15.60 -5.78
N GLY A 325 12.45 15.16 -6.83
CA GLY A 325 12.75 13.90 -7.52
C GLY A 325 12.11 12.64 -6.92
N MET A 326 11.42 12.77 -5.79
CA MET A 326 10.67 11.64 -5.18
C MET A 326 9.20 11.60 -5.62
N GLY A 327 8.86 12.17 -6.77
CA GLY A 327 7.50 12.16 -7.30
C GLY A 327 7.45 12.37 -8.79
N GLN A 328 6.34 11.99 -9.38
CA GLN A 328 5.95 12.28 -10.76
C GLN A 328 4.51 12.79 -10.80
N VAL A 329 4.21 13.67 -11.78
CA VAL A 329 2.85 14.20 -11.94
C VAL A 329 1.88 13.08 -12.24
N ALA A 330 0.81 12.98 -11.46
CA ALA A 330 -0.24 11.99 -11.66
C ALA A 330 -1.21 12.43 -12.78
N LYS A 331 -1.58 11.48 -13.64
CA LYS A 331 -2.61 11.66 -14.68
C LYS A 331 -3.92 10.94 -14.33
N ASN A 332 -3.79 9.83 -13.63
CA ASN A 332 -4.89 8.99 -13.17
C ASN A 332 -4.88 8.92 -11.64
N PRO A 333 -6.00 8.59 -10.99
CA PRO A 333 -6.05 8.32 -9.56
C PRO A 333 -5.47 6.95 -9.15
N ILE A 334 -4.97 6.14 -10.09
CA ILE A 334 -4.17 4.94 -9.81
C ILE A 334 -2.76 5.11 -10.39
N PRO A 335 -1.73 4.46 -9.83
CA PRO A 335 -0.35 4.61 -10.30
C PRO A 335 -0.10 3.92 -11.65
N PRO A 336 0.85 4.41 -12.48
CA PRO A 336 1.10 3.87 -13.81
C PRO A 336 1.66 2.45 -13.82
N THR A 337 2.09 1.93 -12.68
CA THR A 337 2.55 0.54 -12.50
C THR A 337 1.40 -0.45 -12.28
N MET A 338 0.19 0.06 -12.04
CA MET A 338 -0.99 -0.76 -11.80
C MET A 338 -1.65 -1.15 -13.14
N TRP A 339 -2.07 -2.41 -13.25
CA TRP A 339 -2.93 -2.83 -14.35
C TRP A 339 -4.25 -2.04 -14.33
N GLY A 340 -4.89 -1.84 -15.48
CA GLY A 340 -6.07 -0.98 -15.61
C GLY A 340 -5.76 0.51 -15.66
N TYR A 341 -4.47 0.93 -15.60
CA TYR A 341 -4.07 2.32 -15.79
C TYR A 341 -4.37 2.81 -17.21
N ASN A 342 -5.22 3.81 -17.36
CA ASN A 342 -5.58 4.35 -18.67
C ASN A 342 -4.50 5.33 -19.17
N LYS A 343 -3.66 4.84 -20.10
CA LYS A 343 -2.57 5.63 -20.69
C LYS A 343 -3.06 6.74 -21.63
N SER A 344 -4.29 6.64 -22.13
CA SER A 344 -4.87 7.61 -23.07
C SER A 344 -5.29 8.92 -22.39
N ILE A 345 -5.50 8.92 -21.07
CA ILE A 345 -5.84 10.12 -20.33
C ILE A 345 -4.64 11.08 -20.32
N PRO A 346 -4.80 12.31 -20.89
CA PRO A 346 -3.70 13.27 -20.97
C PRO A 346 -3.34 13.87 -19.60
N GLY A 347 -4.26 13.81 -18.63
CA GLY A 347 -4.23 14.58 -17.39
C GLY A 347 -4.60 16.06 -17.62
N PHE A 348 -4.81 16.79 -16.52
CA PHE A 348 -5.14 18.22 -16.62
C PHE A 348 -3.87 19.03 -16.95
N SER A 349 -3.92 19.85 -18.01
CA SER A 349 -2.85 20.80 -18.35
C SER A 349 -2.86 21.97 -17.36
N PHE A 350 -1.69 22.50 -17.05
CA PHE A 350 -1.60 23.83 -16.42
C PHE A 350 -1.79 24.88 -17.53
N ASP A 351 -2.92 25.55 -17.50
CA ASP A 351 -3.29 26.56 -18.50
C ASP A 351 -4.19 27.61 -17.83
N VAL A 352 -3.60 28.76 -17.53
CA VAL A 352 -4.27 29.85 -16.82
C VAL A 352 -5.41 30.46 -17.65
N ASP A 353 -5.24 30.53 -18.97
CA ASP A 353 -6.25 31.12 -19.85
C ASP A 353 -7.45 30.19 -20.01
N LEU A 354 -7.21 28.90 -20.18
CA LEU A 354 -8.27 27.89 -20.17
C LEU A 354 -8.98 27.86 -18.80
N ALA A 355 -8.22 27.94 -17.69
CA ALA A 355 -8.80 27.98 -16.35
C ALA A 355 -9.72 29.20 -16.15
N LYS A 356 -9.34 30.38 -16.66
CA LYS A 356 -10.20 31.58 -16.64
C LYS A 356 -11.45 31.43 -17.50
N GLN A 357 -11.33 30.83 -18.68
CA GLN A 357 -12.48 30.54 -19.55
C GLN A 357 -13.47 29.58 -18.85
N GLU A 358 -12.96 28.53 -18.24
CA GLU A 358 -13.79 27.60 -17.49
C GLU A 358 -14.44 28.26 -16.25
N LEU A 359 -13.71 29.16 -15.57
CA LEU A 359 -14.24 29.93 -14.44
C LEU A 359 -15.35 30.90 -14.87
N GLU A 360 -15.23 31.52 -16.05
CA GLU A 360 -16.28 32.38 -16.63
C GLU A 360 -17.52 31.55 -17.00
N LYS A 361 -17.36 30.37 -17.62
CA LYS A 361 -18.46 29.41 -17.88
C LYS A 361 -19.12 28.93 -16.61
N ALA A 362 -18.35 28.83 -15.52
CA ALA A 362 -18.86 28.47 -14.20
C ALA A 362 -19.73 29.60 -13.56
N GLY A 363 -19.76 30.80 -14.14
CA GLY A 363 -20.47 31.95 -13.61
C GLY A 363 -19.65 32.85 -12.68
N PHE A 364 -18.33 32.62 -12.56
CA PHE A 364 -17.48 33.33 -11.61
C PHE A 364 -16.30 34.06 -12.30
N LYS A 365 -16.60 34.85 -13.34
CA LYS A 365 -15.57 35.59 -14.09
C LYS A 365 -14.63 36.35 -13.15
N ASP A 366 -13.32 36.14 -13.27
CA ASP A 366 -12.27 36.70 -12.40
C ASP A 366 -12.49 36.46 -10.90
N GLY A 367 -13.19 35.37 -10.54
CA GLY A 367 -13.54 35.01 -9.17
C GLY A 367 -14.70 35.82 -8.56
N LYS A 368 -15.35 36.71 -9.34
CA LYS A 368 -16.48 37.52 -8.84
C LYS A 368 -17.66 36.64 -8.51
N GLY A 369 -18.24 36.86 -7.34
CA GLY A 369 -19.39 36.08 -6.86
C GLY A 369 -19.07 34.76 -6.19
N LEU A 370 -17.83 34.28 -6.30
CA LEU A 370 -17.34 33.12 -5.52
C LEU A 370 -16.83 33.61 -4.16
N ALA A 371 -17.34 33.05 -3.08
CA ALA A 371 -16.81 33.30 -1.73
C ALA A 371 -15.35 32.82 -1.61
N GLU A 372 -14.65 33.32 -0.60
CA GLU A 372 -13.34 32.76 -0.26
C GLU A 372 -13.49 31.29 0.10
N ILE A 373 -12.77 30.41 -0.59
CA ILE A 373 -12.83 28.98 -0.39
C ILE A 373 -11.79 28.50 0.63
N THR A 374 -12.04 27.36 1.25
CA THR A 374 -11.08 26.69 2.11
C THR A 374 -10.38 25.55 1.37
N LEU A 375 -9.06 25.45 1.53
CA LEU A 375 -8.26 24.31 1.11
C LEU A 375 -7.70 23.61 2.35
N TRP A 376 -8.19 22.42 2.59
CA TRP A 376 -7.71 21.62 3.71
C TRP A 376 -6.41 20.90 3.34
N SER A 377 -5.32 21.29 4.02
CA SER A 377 -3.98 20.75 3.77
C SER A 377 -3.61 19.69 4.77
N MET A 378 -3.00 18.61 4.27
CA MET A 378 -2.52 17.50 5.11
C MET A 378 -1.46 17.98 6.10
N PRO A 379 -1.61 17.67 7.41
CA PRO A 379 -0.67 18.09 8.46
C PRO A 379 0.56 17.18 8.56
N VAL A 380 0.50 15.97 8.02
CA VAL A 380 1.55 14.95 8.15
C VAL A 380 2.14 14.59 6.81
N PRO A 381 3.46 14.33 6.73
CA PRO A 381 4.10 13.86 5.53
C PRO A 381 3.65 12.44 5.17
N ARG A 382 3.45 12.21 3.87
CA ARG A 382 3.20 10.90 3.28
C ARG A 382 4.03 10.78 1.99
N PRO A 383 4.37 9.57 1.50
CA PRO A 383 5.10 9.43 0.26
C PRO A 383 4.47 10.20 -0.90
N TYR A 384 3.14 10.15 -1.01
CA TYR A 384 2.38 10.83 -2.04
C TYR A 384 2.13 12.33 -1.78
N ASN A 385 2.47 12.86 -0.60
CA ASN A 385 2.40 14.27 -0.24
C ASN A 385 3.41 14.57 0.90
N PRO A 386 4.69 14.78 0.57
CA PRO A 386 5.76 14.89 1.59
C PRO A 386 5.68 16.16 2.43
N GLU A 387 5.04 17.21 1.92
CA GLU A 387 4.99 18.55 2.52
C GLU A 387 3.61 19.19 2.29
N GLY A 388 2.56 18.61 2.87
CA GLY A 388 1.17 18.97 2.58
C GLY A 388 0.86 20.46 2.67
N LEU A 389 1.39 21.16 3.69
CA LEU A 389 1.21 22.61 3.84
C LEU A 389 1.87 23.40 2.70
N LYS A 390 3.09 23.03 2.28
CA LYS A 390 3.77 23.69 1.15
C LYS A 390 3.03 23.45 -0.17
N VAL A 391 2.51 22.23 -0.36
CA VAL A 391 1.66 21.90 -1.51
C VAL A 391 0.39 22.76 -1.49
N GLY A 392 -0.26 22.91 -0.34
CA GLY A 392 -1.44 23.78 -0.17
C GLY A 392 -1.14 25.24 -0.50
N VAL A 393 -0.03 25.80 0.00
CA VAL A 393 0.40 27.18 -0.30
C VAL A 393 0.61 27.37 -1.80
N ALA A 394 1.26 26.41 -2.48
CA ALA A 394 1.45 26.47 -3.93
C ALA A 394 0.11 26.41 -4.69
N MET A 395 -0.84 25.60 -4.23
CA MET A 395 -2.18 25.50 -4.83
C MET A 395 -2.97 26.81 -4.70
N ILE A 396 -3.06 27.41 -3.50
CA ILE A 396 -3.77 28.69 -3.34
C ILE A 396 -3.11 29.82 -4.13
N SER A 397 -1.78 29.85 -4.23
CA SER A 397 -1.06 30.80 -5.11
C SER A 397 -1.42 30.61 -6.59
N ASN A 398 -1.66 29.37 -7.03
CA ASN A 398 -2.10 29.10 -8.40
C ASN A 398 -3.56 29.54 -8.61
N LEU A 399 -4.46 29.27 -7.67
CA LEU A 399 -5.87 29.68 -7.73
C LEU A 399 -6.03 31.21 -7.76
N ALA A 400 -5.18 31.93 -7.04
CA ALA A 400 -5.17 33.39 -7.04
C ALA A 400 -4.92 34.00 -8.44
N LYS A 401 -4.18 33.29 -9.34
CA LYS A 401 -3.93 33.75 -10.72
C LYS A 401 -5.18 33.81 -11.59
N ILE A 402 -6.22 33.11 -11.21
CA ILE A 402 -7.52 33.11 -11.90
C ILE A 402 -8.60 33.85 -11.09
N GLY A 403 -8.21 34.55 -10.01
CA GLY A 403 -9.10 35.36 -9.19
C GLY A 403 -9.82 34.59 -8.06
N ILE A 404 -9.55 33.31 -7.89
CA ILE A 404 -10.12 32.52 -6.76
C ILE A 404 -9.35 32.84 -5.49
N LYS A 405 -10.04 33.36 -4.48
CA LYS A 405 -9.50 33.56 -3.13
C LYS A 405 -9.62 32.26 -2.33
N ALA A 406 -8.53 31.86 -1.71
CA ALA A 406 -8.50 30.63 -0.92
C ALA A 406 -7.62 30.78 0.33
N ARG A 407 -8.00 30.14 1.42
CA ARG A 407 -7.21 30.05 2.66
C ARG A 407 -6.96 28.60 3.05
N ILE A 408 -5.83 28.35 3.73
CA ILE A 408 -5.49 27.02 4.21
C ILE A 408 -6.18 26.76 5.55
N VAL A 409 -6.71 25.52 5.69
CA VAL A 409 -7.16 24.95 6.95
C VAL A 409 -6.36 23.67 7.19
N SER A 410 -5.94 23.44 8.41
CA SER A 410 -5.26 22.20 8.81
C SER A 410 -5.60 21.88 10.26
N TYR A 411 -5.62 20.60 10.60
CA TYR A 411 -5.90 20.07 11.95
C TYR A 411 -4.82 19.03 12.28
N ASP A 412 -4.77 18.53 13.52
CA ASP A 412 -4.06 17.29 13.78
C ASP A 412 -4.61 16.13 12.91
N TRP A 413 -3.80 15.12 12.68
CA TRP A 413 -4.13 14.10 11.66
C TRP A 413 -5.43 13.34 11.97
N GLY A 414 -5.66 12.97 13.23
CA GLY A 414 -6.88 12.26 13.64
C GLY A 414 -8.13 13.11 13.41
N THR A 415 -8.08 14.36 13.85
CA THR A 415 -9.15 15.36 13.64
C THR A 415 -9.37 15.64 12.16
N TYR A 416 -8.27 15.77 11.37
CA TYR A 416 -8.35 15.97 9.93
C TYR A 416 -9.14 14.85 9.25
N LEU A 417 -8.78 13.58 9.52
CA LEU A 417 -9.45 12.42 8.93
C LEU A 417 -10.91 12.29 9.35
N LYS A 418 -11.21 12.54 10.63
CA LYS A 418 -12.58 12.50 11.15
C LYS A 418 -13.45 13.57 10.47
N LYS A 419 -13.04 14.82 10.52
CA LYS A 419 -13.76 15.94 9.92
C LYS A 419 -13.89 15.80 8.40
N GLN A 420 -12.86 15.32 7.71
CA GLN A 420 -12.89 15.12 6.28
C GLN A 420 -13.97 14.08 5.88
N ARG A 421 -14.19 13.03 6.68
CA ARG A 421 -15.29 12.08 6.45
C ARG A 421 -16.68 12.69 6.68
N GLU A 422 -16.79 13.61 7.63
CA GLU A 422 -18.03 14.30 7.94
C GLU A 422 -18.42 15.33 6.85
N GLN A 423 -17.47 15.70 5.97
CA GLN A 423 -17.66 16.66 4.87
C GLN A 423 -18.33 17.98 5.34
N PRO A 424 -17.77 18.71 6.33
CA PRO A 424 -18.41 19.85 6.91
C PRO A 424 -18.53 21.02 5.91
N ASP A 425 -19.50 21.91 6.12
CA ASP A 425 -19.79 23.04 5.21
C ASP A 425 -18.61 24.01 5.04
N ASP A 426 -17.70 24.09 6.01
CA ASP A 426 -16.49 24.91 5.95
C ASP A 426 -15.33 24.24 5.17
N MET A 427 -15.51 23.04 4.64
CA MET A 427 -14.56 22.38 3.75
C MET A 427 -14.98 22.53 2.29
N ASP A 428 -14.16 23.17 1.45
CA ASP A 428 -14.39 23.27 0.01
C ASP A 428 -13.53 22.28 -0.77
N LEU A 429 -12.21 22.35 -0.57
CA LEU A 429 -11.21 21.47 -1.18
C LEU A 429 -10.41 20.79 -0.09
N PHE A 430 -9.97 19.55 -0.34
CA PHE A 430 -9.11 18.83 0.58
C PHE A 430 -8.03 18.04 -0.14
N GLN A 431 -6.84 18.02 0.45
CA GLN A 431 -5.75 17.14 0.04
C GLN A 431 -5.88 15.82 0.75
N LEU A 432 -5.73 14.72 0.03
CA LEU A 432 -5.60 13.39 0.59
C LEU A 432 -4.79 12.52 -0.36
N GLY A 433 -4.64 11.27 -0.04
CA GLY A 433 -4.03 10.27 -0.91
C GLY A 433 -4.21 8.87 -0.38
N TRP A 434 -3.70 7.93 -1.11
CA TRP A 434 -3.80 6.52 -0.82
C TRP A 434 -2.52 5.80 -1.21
N THR A 435 -2.12 4.83 -0.43
CA THR A 435 -1.18 3.78 -0.82
C THR A 435 -1.98 2.51 -0.96
N GLY A 436 -1.89 1.86 -2.10
CA GLY A 436 -2.66 0.65 -2.37
C GLY A 436 -2.17 -0.54 -1.55
N ASP A 437 -3.11 -1.37 -1.11
CA ASP A 437 -2.86 -2.46 -0.18
C ASP A 437 -2.66 -3.81 -0.88
N ASN A 438 -3.31 -4.04 -2.03
CA ASN A 438 -3.37 -5.36 -2.66
C ASN A 438 -3.07 -5.40 -4.17
N GLY A 439 -2.82 -4.25 -4.79
CA GLY A 439 -2.51 -4.15 -6.23
C GLY A 439 -3.70 -4.35 -7.17
N ASP A 440 -4.91 -4.41 -6.67
CA ASP A 440 -6.12 -4.39 -7.48
C ASP A 440 -6.61 -2.94 -7.64
N PRO A 441 -7.01 -2.48 -8.85
CA PRO A 441 -7.56 -1.14 -9.04
C PRO A 441 -8.78 -0.82 -8.18
N ASP A 442 -9.56 -1.83 -7.79
CA ASP A 442 -10.70 -1.69 -6.89
C ASP A 442 -10.32 -1.01 -5.57
N ASN A 443 -9.16 -1.33 -5.03
CA ASN A 443 -8.62 -0.76 -3.78
C ASN A 443 -8.38 0.76 -3.83
N PHE A 444 -8.28 1.33 -5.03
CA PHE A 444 -8.22 2.78 -5.25
C PHE A 444 -9.58 3.33 -5.68
N LEU A 445 -10.16 2.73 -6.71
CA LEU A 445 -11.27 3.34 -7.44
C LEU A 445 -12.59 3.21 -6.67
N ALA A 446 -12.92 2.01 -6.19
CA ALA A 446 -14.15 1.82 -5.41
C ALA A 446 -14.02 2.44 -4.01
N VAL A 447 -12.90 2.20 -3.32
CA VAL A 447 -12.70 2.61 -1.92
C VAL A 447 -12.61 4.13 -1.74
N LEU A 448 -12.11 4.87 -2.75
CA LEU A 448 -11.88 6.31 -2.63
C LEU A 448 -12.93 7.17 -3.31
N PHE A 449 -13.51 6.72 -4.42
CA PHE A 449 -14.26 7.60 -5.33
C PHE A 449 -15.68 7.15 -5.63
N ASP A 450 -16.12 5.95 -5.26
CA ASP A 450 -17.49 5.51 -5.47
C ASP A 450 -18.42 5.98 -4.33
N GLY A 451 -18.78 7.26 -4.34
CA GLY A 451 -19.62 7.86 -3.30
C GLY A 451 -21.04 7.27 -3.20
N LEU A 452 -21.51 6.55 -4.23
CA LEU A 452 -22.79 5.83 -4.18
C LEU A 452 -22.71 4.50 -3.43
N ALA A 453 -21.52 3.92 -3.30
CA ALA A 453 -21.34 2.64 -2.61
C ALA A 453 -21.55 2.77 -1.09
N SER A 454 -21.08 3.88 -0.49
CA SER A 454 -21.19 4.07 0.97
C SER A 454 -21.04 5.55 1.35
N PRO A 455 -21.77 6.01 2.38
CA PRO A 455 -21.57 7.34 2.98
C PRO A 455 -20.18 7.53 3.62
N SER A 456 -19.44 6.45 3.85
CA SER A 456 -18.09 6.54 4.39
C SER A 456 -16.99 6.80 3.35
N ILE A 457 -17.33 6.76 2.06
CA ILE A 457 -16.40 7.07 0.96
C ILE A 457 -15.98 8.55 1.05
N ARG A 458 -14.69 8.78 0.93
CA ARG A 458 -14.08 10.07 1.27
C ARG A 458 -14.46 11.20 0.34
N THR A 459 -14.66 10.95 -0.96
CA THR A 459 -14.94 12.01 -1.91
C THR A 459 -16.42 12.37 -2.02
N GLN A 460 -17.33 11.46 -1.67
CA GLN A 460 -18.78 11.62 -1.84
C GLN A 460 -19.19 12.11 -3.25
N TRP A 461 -18.38 11.80 -4.24
CA TRP A 461 -18.69 12.05 -5.63
C TRP A 461 -19.67 10.99 -6.13
N HIS A 462 -20.82 11.43 -6.61
CA HIS A 462 -21.91 10.57 -7.05
C HIS A 462 -21.99 10.58 -8.58
N ASN A 463 -21.65 9.45 -9.20
CA ASN A 463 -21.80 9.23 -10.64
C ASN A 463 -22.29 7.81 -10.88
N ALA A 464 -23.47 7.67 -11.47
CA ALA A 464 -24.13 6.37 -11.65
C ALA A 464 -23.33 5.44 -12.59
N GLU A 465 -22.80 5.95 -13.72
CA GLU A 465 -21.98 5.15 -14.63
C GLU A 465 -20.73 4.64 -13.92
N TYR A 466 -20.08 5.48 -13.12
CA TYR A 466 -18.91 5.08 -12.38
C TYR A 466 -19.22 3.97 -11.36
N HIS A 467 -20.31 4.12 -10.62
CA HIS A 467 -20.78 3.11 -9.66
C HIS A 467 -21.06 1.76 -10.33
N ASP A 468 -21.78 1.76 -11.44
CA ASP A 468 -22.04 0.53 -12.21
C ASP A 468 -20.75 -0.13 -12.71
N LEU A 469 -19.75 0.67 -13.13
CA LEU A 469 -18.44 0.16 -13.52
C LEU A 469 -17.68 -0.44 -12.32
N MET A 470 -17.79 0.12 -11.12
CA MET A 470 -17.16 -0.44 -9.91
C MET A 470 -17.79 -1.80 -9.56
N ILE A 471 -19.12 -1.89 -9.56
CA ILE A 471 -19.83 -3.18 -9.35
C ILE A 471 -19.39 -4.21 -10.40
N LYS A 472 -19.39 -3.81 -11.68
CA LYS A 472 -18.98 -4.70 -12.77
C LYS A 472 -17.51 -5.13 -12.65
N GLY A 473 -16.61 -4.22 -12.24
CA GLY A 473 -15.20 -4.54 -11.98
C GLY A 473 -15.00 -5.57 -10.88
N LYS A 474 -15.78 -5.50 -9.80
CA LYS A 474 -15.76 -6.48 -8.70
C LYS A 474 -16.31 -7.86 -9.09
N THR A 475 -17.30 -7.90 -9.99
CA THR A 475 -18.02 -9.14 -10.33
C THR A 475 -17.54 -9.80 -11.62
N THR A 476 -16.62 -9.20 -12.37
CA THR A 476 -15.99 -9.78 -13.57
C THR A 476 -14.72 -10.51 -13.17
N ILE A 477 -14.57 -11.79 -13.56
CA ILE A 477 -13.40 -12.62 -13.20
C ILE A 477 -12.22 -12.35 -14.13
N ASP A 478 -12.48 -12.18 -15.43
CA ASP A 478 -11.44 -12.00 -16.44
C ASP A 478 -10.70 -10.67 -16.28
N GLN A 479 -9.40 -10.71 -16.06
CA GLN A 479 -8.57 -9.53 -15.83
C GLN A 479 -8.50 -8.60 -17.05
N ALA A 480 -8.57 -9.13 -18.28
CA ALA A 480 -8.51 -8.30 -19.48
C ALA A 480 -9.83 -7.51 -19.67
N GLU A 481 -10.95 -8.10 -19.32
CA GLU A 481 -12.25 -7.40 -19.28
C GLU A 481 -12.28 -6.38 -18.14
N ARG A 482 -11.82 -6.74 -16.94
CA ARG A 482 -11.69 -5.80 -15.80
C ARG A 482 -10.82 -4.60 -16.16
N THR A 483 -9.72 -4.82 -16.90
CA THR A 483 -8.84 -3.75 -17.37
C THR A 483 -9.63 -2.71 -18.17
N LYS A 484 -10.46 -3.14 -19.14
CA LYS A 484 -11.30 -2.23 -19.92
C LYS A 484 -12.34 -1.50 -19.09
N ILE A 485 -12.93 -2.18 -18.10
CA ILE A 485 -13.90 -1.59 -17.17
C ILE A 485 -13.24 -0.46 -16.37
N TYR A 486 -12.07 -0.70 -15.79
CA TYR A 486 -11.36 0.31 -15.01
C TYR A 486 -10.78 1.43 -15.87
N GLU A 487 -10.31 1.16 -17.10
CA GLU A 487 -9.92 2.20 -18.06
C GLU A 487 -11.11 3.13 -18.40
N ARG A 488 -12.33 2.57 -18.56
CA ARG A 488 -13.55 3.38 -18.74
C ARG A 488 -13.89 4.18 -17.48
N ALA A 489 -13.83 3.60 -16.30
CA ALA A 489 -14.07 4.29 -15.04
C ALA A 489 -13.10 5.46 -14.84
N LEU A 490 -11.82 5.27 -15.18
CA LEU A 490 -10.82 6.35 -15.15
C LEU A 490 -11.13 7.47 -16.14
N GLN A 491 -11.73 7.17 -17.29
CA GLN A 491 -12.18 8.18 -18.22
C GLN A 491 -13.37 8.97 -17.64
N VAL A 492 -14.34 8.28 -17.03
CA VAL A 492 -15.52 8.92 -16.42
C VAL A 492 -15.11 9.89 -15.30
N ILE A 493 -14.23 9.47 -14.38
CA ILE A 493 -13.79 10.34 -13.28
C ILE A 493 -12.95 11.53 -13.78
N PHE A 494 -12.18 11.35 -14.88
CA PHE A 494 -11.44 12.44 -15.53
C PHE A 494 -12.38 13.45 -16.19
N ASP A 495 -13.35 13.01 -16.97
CA ASP A 495 -14.28 13.86 -17.72
C ASP A 495 -15.14 14.72 -16.79
N ASP A 496 -15.58 14.14 -15.67
CA ASP A 496 -16.39 14.82 -14.64
C ASP A 496 -15.55 15.52 -13.56
N VAL A 497 -14.22 15.46 -13.64
CA VAL A 497 -13.31 16.01 -12.61
C VAL A 497 -13.74 15.57 -11.20
N GLY A 498 -13.98 14.27 -11.02
CA GLY A 498 -14.34 13.69 -9.72
C GLY A 498 -13.21 13.80 -8.69
N THR A 499 -11.97 13.97 -9.17
CA THR A 499 -10.78 14.28 -8.37
C THR A 499 -9.69 14.86 -9.27
N ILE A 500 -8.71 15.55 -8.68
CA ILE A 500 -7.51 16.04 -9.37
C ILE A 500 -6.29 15.29 -8.84
N PRO A 501 -5.81 14.25 -9.55
CA PRO A 501 -4.58 13.57 -9.19
C PRO A 501 -3.39 14.54 -9.25
N ILE A 502 -2.59 14.61 -8.18
CA ILE A 502 -1.46 15.54 -8.06
C ILE A 502 -0.15 14.83 -8.37
N ALA A 503 0.17 13.78 -7.63
CA ALA A 503 1.43 13.08 -7.75
C ALA A 503 1.33 11.59 -7.41
N HIS A 504 2.18 10.80 -8.06
CA HIS A 504 2.61 9.48 -7.57
C HIS A 504 4.02 9.61 -7.01
N SER A 505 4.33 8.96 -5.90
CA SER A 505 5.68 9.02 -5.35
C SER A 505 6.65 8.06 -6.05
N ILE A 506 7.92 8.38 -5.90
CA ILE A 506 9.02 7.44 -6.04
C ILE A 506 9.53 7.21 -4.61
N VAL A 507 9.22 6.05 -4.05
CA VAL A 507 9.68 5.69 -2.70
C VAL A 507 11.19 5.45 -2.77
N THR A 508 11.95 6.18 -1.97
CA THR A 508 13.42 6.07 -1.93
C THR A 508 13.89 5.98 -0.49
N TRP A 509 14.52 4.86 -0.14
CA TRP A 509 15.11 4.67 1.18
C TRP A 509 16.63 4.49 1.07
N PRO A 510 17.42 5.32 1.77
CA PRO A 510 18.85 5.11 1.88
C PRO A 510 19.14 3.95 2.84
N THR A 511 20.12 3.13 2.47
CA THR A 511 20.62 2.00 3.25
C THR A 511 22.14 2.07 3.35
N THR A 512 22.72 1.38 4.33
CA THR A 512 24.17 1.16 4.35
C THR A 512 24.58 0.28 3.15
N LYS A 513 25.74 0.56 2.57
CA LYS A 513 26.21 -0.04 1.31
C LYS A 513 26.49 -1.55 1.36
N ASN A 514 26.65 -2.09 2.56
CA ASN A 514 26.83 -3.52 2.79
C ASN A 514 25.52 -4.32 2.79
N VAL A 515 24.35 -3.67 2.81
CA VAL A 515 23.05 -4.34 2.71
C VAL A 515 22.83 -4.79 1.27
N VAL A 516 22.51 -6.07 1.08
CA VAL A 516 22.19 -6.65 -0.24
C VAL A 516 20.82 -7.32 -0.22
N ASN A 517 20.19 -7.38 -1.38
CA ASN A 517 18.86 -7.96 -1.61
C ASN A 517 17.72 -7.27 -0.85
N PHE A 518 17.94 -6.09 -0.27
CA PHE A 518 16.85 -5.29 0.27
C PHE A 518 16.05 -4.67 -0.89
N LYS A 519 14.76 -4.93 -0.91
CA LYS A 519 13.84 -4.45 -1.93
C LYS A 519 12.71 -3.67 -1.28
N LEU A 520 12.26 -2.61 -1.93
CA LEU A 520 11.04 -1.94 -1.56
C LEU A 520 9.87 -2.69 -2.19
N HIS A 521 8.82 -2.92 -1.42
CA HIS A 521 7.58 -3.48 -1.94
C HIS A 521 6.59 -2.35 -2.27
N PRO A 522 5.79 -2.44 -3.35
CA PRO A 522 4.83 -1.40 -3.71
C PRO A 522 3.80 -1.06 -2.62
N THR A 523 3.38 -2.04 -1.82
CA THR A 523 2.45 -1.85 -0.69
C THR A 523 3.11 -1.24 0.55
N GLY A 524 4.45 -1.14 0.57
CA GLY A 524 5.21 -0.72 1.76
C GLY A 524 5.61 -1.86 2.70
N SER A 525 5.30 -3.10 2.36
CA SER A 525 5.72 -4.32 3.06
C SER A 525 7.25 -4.42 3.17
N VAL A 526 7.76 -4.92 4.28
CA VAL A 526 9.20 -5.05 4.57
C VAL A 526 9.57 -6.51 4.81
N ARG A 527 10.08 -7.18 3.80
CA ARG A 527 10.42 -8.60 3.83
C ARG A 527 11.93 -8.81 3.93
N LEU A 528 12.37 -9.36 5.05
CA LEU A 528 13.81 -9.45 5.38
C LEU A 528 14.41 -10.86 5.23
N LYS A 529 13.61 -11.85 4.82
CA LYS A 529 14.06 -13.23 4.63
C LYS A 529 15.33 -13.32 3.78
N ASN A 530 15.34 -12.67 2.62
CA ASN A 530 16.40 -12.76 1.62
C ASN A 530 17.46 -11.65 1.75
N VAL A 531 17.30 -10.74 2.69
CA VAL A 531 18.24 -9.65 2.95
C VAL A 531 19.44 -10.15 3.72
N SER A 532 20.64 -9.70 3.32
CA SER A 532 21.90 -10.10 3.98
C SER A 532 22.90 -8.93 3.96
N PHE A 533 24.01 -9.09 4.66
CA PHE A 533 25.19 -8.26 4.43
C PHE A 533 26.11 -8.91 3.36
N LYS A 534 26.96 -8.05 2.75
CA LYS A 534 28.07 -8.49 1.90
C LYS A 534 29.07 -9.29 2.68
#